data_523e03da7604bcd356d5e26bb1fbd368
#
_entry.id   523e03da7604bcd356d5e26bb1fbd368
#
_cell.length_a   1.000
_cell.length_b   1.000
_cell.length_c   1.000
_cell.angle_alpha   90.00
_cell.angle_beta   90.00
_cell.angle_gamma   90.00
#
_symmetry.space_group_name_H-M   'P 1'
#
loop_
_entity.id
_entity.type
_entity.pdbx_description
1 polymer ?
#
loop_
_entity_poly.entity_id
_entity_poly.type
_entity_poly.pdbx_seq_one_letter_code
_entity_poly.pdbx_strand_id
1 'polypeptide(L)'
;MTDAKNPTPNQAQTPATDLPEQLRIRRDKRAKLLADGGEAYPVEVPRTHTLAQVREQWGHLEAGEETQDAVTVVGRVIFVRNTGKLCFATLQEGDGTQLQAMLSLKEVGEDALAAWKADVDMGDFVIITGRVIASRRGELSVMATEWTMASKSLRPLPFAHSDLSEDQRVRHRYTDLIMRPEARDNAITRIKVIRELRHALERRGFLEVETPMLQTLHGGAAARPFVTHSNALDLDLYLRIAPELYLKRCVVGGMEKVF
;
A
#
# COMPACT_ATOMS: atom_id res chain seq x y z
N MET A 1 33.78 -30.67 9.58
CA MET A 1 33.50 -30.47 8.14
C MET A 1 32.21 -31.20 7.83
N THR A 2 31.12 -30.49 7.90
CA THR A 2 29.81 -30.93 7.37
C THR A 2 29.12 -29.69 6.82
N ASP A 3 29.11 -29.64 5.49
CA ASP A 3 28.42 -28.58 4.72
C ASP A 3 26.94 -28.58 5.04
N ALA A 4 26.52 -27.67 5.89
CA ALA A 4 25.12 -27.33 6.01
C ALA A 4 24.76 -26.31 4.91
N LYS A 5 24.43 -26.81 3.71
CA LYS A 5 23.77 -26.08 2.66
C LYS A 5 22.44 -25.56 3.23
N ASN A 6 22.36 -24.28 3.45
CA ASN A 6 21.09 -23.56 3.67
C ASN A 6 20.21 -23.79 2.43
N PRO A 7 19.04 -24.43 2.53
CA PRO A 7 18.16 -24.54 1.38
C PRO A 7 17.54 -23.15 1.16
N THR A 8 17.87 -22.56 0.03
CA THR A 8 17.08 -21.46 -0.54
C THR A 8 15.63 -21.93 -0.58
N PRO A 9 14.65 -21.21 -0.05
CA PRO A 9 13.26 -21.61 -0.18
C PRO A 9 12.90 -21.56 -1.67
N ASN A 10 12.93 -22.73 -2.28
CA ASN A 10 12.37 -22.96 -3.60
C ASN A 10 10.87 -22.67 -3.48
N GLN A 11 10.45 -21.49 -3.94
CA GLN A 11 9.04 -21.21 -4.15
C GLN A 11 8.58 -22.13 -5.28
N ALA A 12 8.23 -23.36 -4.93
CA ALA A 12 7.55 -24.28 -5.80
C ALA A 12 6.29 -23.54 -6.30
N GLN A 13 6.31 -23.15 -7.56
CA GLN A 13 5.14 -22.57 -8.21
C GLN A 13 4.07 -23.66 -8.19
N THR A 14 3.03 -23.48 -7.38
CA THR A 14 1.86 -24.35 -7.37
C THR A 14 1.35 -24.46 -8.80
N PRO A 15 1.16 -25.67 -9.35
CA PRO A 15 0.64 -25.84 -10.70
C PRO A 15 -0.65 -25.02 -10.89
N ALA A 16 -0.83 -24.41 -12.04
CA ALA A 16 -1.97 -23.51 -12.30
C ALA A 16 -3.34 -24.18 -12.06
N THR A 17 -3.40 -25.51 -12.11
CA THR A 17 -4.59 -26.32 -11.87
C THR A 17 -5.02 -26.40 -10.39
N ASP A 18 -4.09 -26.17 -9.44
CA ASP A 18 -4.38 -26.27 -7.99
C ASP A 18 -4.67 -24.90 -7.33
N LEU A 19 -4.70 -23.82 -8.12
CA LEU A 19 -4.98 -22.51 -7.58
C LEU A 19 -6.49 -22.30 -7.34
N PRO A 20 -6.89 -21.62 -6.25
CA PRO A 20 -8.27 -21.19 -6.08
C PRO A 20 -8.77 -20.44 -7.33
N GLU A 21 -10.00 -20.68 -7.71
CA GLU A 21 -10.60 -20.17 -8.95
C GLU A 21 -10.39 -18.67 -9.15
N GLN A 22 -10.60 -17.87 -8.10
CA GLN A 22 -10.41 -16.42 -8.14
C GLN A 22 -8.98 -15.99 -8.48
N LEU A 23 -7.96 -16.73 -8.00
CA LEU A 23 -6.57 -16.45 -8.35
C LEU A 23 -6.28 -16.80 -9.79
N ARG A 24 -6.85 -17.91 -10.30
CA ARG A 24 -6.68 -18.33 -11.69
C ARG A 24 -7.28 -17.30 -12.63
N ILE A 25 -8.54 -16.91 -12.42
CA ILE A 25 -9.21 -15.89 -13.23
C ILE A 25 -8.39 -14.59 -13.32
N ARG A 26 -7.86 -14.09 -12.20
CA ARG A 26 -7.08 -12.87 -12.18
C ARG A 26 -5.74 -12.99 -12.91
N ARG A 27 -5.10 -14.16 -12.83
CA ARG A 27 -3.88 -14.45 -13.59
C ARG A 27 -4.15 -14.55 -15.09
N ASP A 28 -5.25 -15.17 -15.48
CA ASP A 28 -5.68 -15.27 -16.87
C ASP A 28 -5.99 -13.88 -17.47
N LYS A 29 -6.70 -13.03 -16.73
CA LYS A 29 -6.94 -11.64 -17.12
C LYS A 29 -5.62 -10.86 -17.30
N ARG A 30 -4.66 -11.03 -16.36
CA ARG A 30 -3.34 -10.41 -16.51
C ARG A 30 -2.62 -10.92 -17.76
N ALA A 31 -2.62 -12.24 -17.99
CA ALA A 31 -1.97 -12.84 -19.16
C ALA A 31 -2.58 -12.31 -20.45
N LYS A 32 -3.91 -12.22 -20.52
CA LYS A 32 -4.63 -11.63 -21.66
C LYS A 32 -4.23 -10.17 -21.87
N LEU A 33 -4.26 -9.33 -20.82
CA LEU A 33 -3.86 -7.93 -20.89
C LEU A 33 -2.47 -7.76 -21.51
N LEU A 34 -1.51 -8.58 -21.09
CA LEU A 34 -0.14 -8.56 -21.62
C LEU A 34 -0.07 -9.07 -23.08
N ALA A 35 -0.86 -10.09 -23.43
CA ALA A 35 -0.93 -10.61 -24.81
C ALA A 35 -1.53 -9.58 -25.79
N ASP A 36 -2.48 -8.78 -25.34
CA ASP A 36 -3.12 -7.69 -26.08
C ASP A 36 -2.23 -6.43 -26.18
N GLY A 37 -0.98 -6.49 -25.67
CA GLY A 37 -0.01 -5.38 -25.70
C GLY A 37 -0.20 -4.33 -24.61
N GLY A 38 -1.09 -4.58 -23.63
CA GLY A 38 -1.29 -3.70 -22.48
C GLY A 38 -0.25 -3.92 -21.39
N GLU A 39 -0.18 -2.99 -20.45
CA GLU A 39 0.70 -3.07 -19.28
C GLU A 39 -0.10 -3.37 -18.01
N ALA A 40 0.26 -4.45 -17.31
CA ALA A 40 -0.36 -4.78 -16.03
C ALA A 40 0.25 -4.02 -14.85
N TYR A 41 1.46 -3.49 -15.03
CA TYR A 41 2.26 -2.77 -14.02
C TYR A 41 3.11 -1.69 -14.71
N PRO A 42 2.53 -0.61 -15.20
CA PRO A 42 3.27 0.47 -15.84
C PRO A 42 4.26 1.10 -14.85
N VAL A 43 5.41 1.52 -15.37
CA VAL A 43 6.46 2.20 -14.57
C VAL A 43 6.02 3.63 -14.24
N GLU A 44 5.39 4.29 -15.20
CA GLU A 44 4.88 5.65 -15.04
C GLU A 44 3.36 5.62 -14.81
N VAL A 45 2.94 6.28 -13.73
CA VAL A 45 1.53 6.38 -13.34
C VAL A 45 1.20 7.86 -13.19
N PRO A 46 0.76 8.54 -14.28
CA PRO A 46 0.47 9.96 -14.25
C PRO A 46 -0.70 10.26 -13.30
N ARG A 47 -0.54 11.32 -12.50
CA ARG A 47 -1.57 11.80 -11.59
C ARG A 47 -1.48 13.32 -11.46
N THR A 48 -2.59 14.03 -11.66
CA THR A 48 -2.67 15.48 -11.47
C THR A 48 -3.11 15.84 -10.06
N HIS A 49 -4.04 15.06 -9.48
CA HIS A 49 -4.62 15.32 -8.17
C HIS A 49 -4.70 14.02 -7.33
N THR A 50 -4.56 14.16 -6.02
CA THR A 50 -4.96 13.11 -5.08
C THR A 50 -6.48 13.08 -4.96
N LEU A 51 -7.06 11.98 -4.48
CA LEU A 51 -8.50 11.91 -4.21
C LEU A 51 -8.92 12.93 -3.14
N ALA A 52 -8.04 13.18 -2.16
CA ALA A 52 -8.25 14.19 -1.13
C ALA A 52 -8.30 15.61 -1.72
N GLN A 53 -7.38 15.96 -2.64
CA GLN A 53 -7.39 17.26 -3.32
C GLN A 53 -8.64 17.46 -4.17
N VAL A 54 -9.12 16.42 -4.86
CA VAL A 54 -10.39 16.51 -5.59
C VAL A 54 -11.56 16.79 -4.63
N ARG A 55 -11.62 16.12 -3.49
CA ARG A 55 -12.66 16.38 -2.49
C ARG A 55 -12.55 17.76 -1.86
N GLU A 56 -11.36 18.27 -1.64
CA GLU A 56 -11.13 19.60 -1.08
C GLU A 56 -11.54 20.71 -2.07
N GLN A 57 -11.15 20.58 -3.35
CA GLN A 57 -11.39 21.62 -4.35
C GLN A 57 -12.83 21.64 -4.85
N TRP A 58 -13.47 20.50 -5.05
CA TRP A 58 -14.79 20.38 -5.68
C TRP A 58 -15.86 19.79 -4.76
N GLY A 59 -15.55 19.60 -3.47
CA GLY A 59 -16.53 19.07 -2.51
C GLY A 59 -17.77 19.94 -2.28
N HIS A 60 -17.75 21.16 -2.81
CA HIS A 60 -18.85 22.11 -2.74
C HIS A 60 -19.92 21.97 -3.84
N LEU A 61 -19.65 21.14 -4.86
CA LEU A 61 -20.56 20.94 -5.98
C LEU A 61 -21.91 20.36 -5.52
N GLU A 62 -22.99 20.95 -6.01
CA GLU A 62 -24.34 20.49 -5.75
C GLU A 62 -24.72 19.31 -6.67
N ALA A 63 -25.75 18.58 -6.28
CA ALA A 63 -26.22 17.40 -7.02
C ALA A 63 -26.56 17.74 -8.47
N GLY A 64 -25.91 17.07 -9.41
CA GLY A 64 -26.09 17.24 -10.84
C GLY A 64 -25.20 18.33 -11.47
N GLU A 65 -24.38 19.02 -10.69
CA GLU A 65 -23.40 19.96 -11.25
C GLU A 65 -22.25 19.23 -11.94
N GLU A 66 -21.82 19.78 -13.05
CA GLU A 66 -20.68 19.28 -13.86
C GLU A 66 -19.70 20.42 -14.09
N THR A 67 -18.42 20.14 -13.92
CA THR A 67 -17.34 21.08 -14.28
C THR A 67 -16.72 20.71 -15.61
N GLN A 68 -15.90 21.61 -16.16
CA GLN A 68 -15.01 21.30 -17.28
C GLN A 68 -13.60 20.97 -16.82
N ASP A 69 -13.36 20.92 -15.51
CA ASP A 69 -12.05 20.69 -14.94
C ASP A 69 -11.65 19.22 -15.13
N ALA A 70 -10.61 19.00 -15.90
CA ALA A 70 -10.07 17.69 -16.16
C ALA A 70 -9.04 17.32 -15.08
N VAL A 71 -9.20 16.14 -14.48
CA VAL A 71 -8.26 15.56 -13.51
C VAL A 71 -7.84 14.17 -13.94
N THR A 72 -6.64 13.80 -13.56
CA THR A 72 -6.15 12.41 -13.60
C THR A 72 -5.90 11.95 -12.17
N VAL A 73 -6.64 10.95 -11.74
CA VAL A 73 -6.57 10.37 -10.41
C VAL A 73 -6.19 8.91 -10.45
N VAL A 74 -5.60 8.43 -9.38
CA VAL A 74 -5.19 7.03 -9.23
C VAL A 74 -5.73 6.51 -7.91
N GLY A 75 -6.33 5.33 -7.94
CA GLY A 75 -6.85 4.72 -6.71
C GLY A 75 -7.06 3.22 -6.83
N ARG A 76 -7.12 2.57 -5.68
CA ARG A 76 -7.49 1.16 -5.59
C ARG A 76 -8.99 1.03 -5.73
N VAL A 77 -9.42 0.18 -6.64
CA VAL A 77 -10.84 -0.17 -6.81
C VAL A 77 -11.29 -1.01 -5.61
N ILE A 78 -12.16 -0.46 -4.77
CA ILE A 78 -12.71 -1.15 -3.60
C ILE A 78 -14.17 -1.56 -3.78
N PHE A 79 -14.83 -1.00 -4.76
CA PHE A 79 -16.21 -1.34 -5.13
C PHE A 79 -16.42 -1.12 -6.62
N VAL A 80 -17.19 -2.00 -7.26
CA VAL A 80 -17.60 -1.89 -8.67
C VAL A 80 -19.09 -2.23 -8.78
N ARG A 81 -19.81 -1.40 -9.54
CA ARG A 81 -21.18 -1.67 -9.95
C ARG A 81 -21.34 -1.41 -11.44
N ASN A 82 -21.60 -2.47 -12.20
CA ASN A 82 -21.81 -2.42 -13.65
C ASN A 82 -23.31 -2.42 -13.96
N THR A 83 -23.82 -1.34 -14.58
CA THR A 83 -25.23 -1.18 -14.94
C THR A 83 -25.39 -0.96 -16.45
N GLY A 84 -25.03 -1.96 -17.26
CA GLY A 84 -25.17 -1.87 -18.70
C GLY A 84 -24.27 -0.79 -19.34
N LYS A 85 -24.83 0.39 -19.61
CA LYS A 85 -24.14 1.52 -20.28
C LYS A 85 -23.37 2.44 -19.33
N LEU A 86 -23.41 2.18 -18.05
CA LEU A 86 -22.76 3.00 -17.02
C LEU A 86 -22.15 2.10 -15.96
N CYS A 87 -20.88 2.30 -15.65
CA CYS A 87 -20.20 1.62 -14.56
C CYS A 87 -19.81 2.64 -13.48
N PHE A 88 -19.84 2.19 -12.25
CA PHE A 88 -19.41 2.95 -11.08
C PHE A 88 -18.29 2.18 -10.39
N ALA A 89 -17.27 2.89 -9.96
CA ALA A 89 -16.23 2.35 -9.11
C ALA A 89 -15.98 3.30 -7.95
N THR A 90 -15.73 2.75 -6.77
CA THR A 90 -15.18 3.52 -5.67
C THR A 90 -13.68 3.29 -5.64
N LEU A 91 -12.92 4.37 -5.78
CA LEU A 91 -11.47 4.40 -5.69
C LEU A 91 -11.06 4.78 -4.28
N GLN A 92 -10.01 4.15 -3.75
CA GLN A 92 -9.45 4.47 -2.44
C GLN A 92 -7.96 4.76 -2.58
N GLU A 93 -7.51 5.82 -1.94
CA GLU A 93 -6.10 6.21 -1.83
C GLU A 93 -5.44 5.68 -0.55
N GLY A 94 -4.14 5.88 -0.39
CA GLY A 94 -3.36 5.34 0.73
C GLY A 94 -3.76 5.87 2.11
N ASP A 95 -4.25 7.12 2.16
CA ASP A 95 -4.79 7.74 3.38
C ASP A 95 -6.20 7.27 3.74
N GLY A 96 -6.83 6.48 2.85
CA GLY A 96 -8.20 5.99 3.01
C GLY A 96 -9.25 6.87 2.36
N THR A 97 -8.89 8.00 1.79
CA THR A 97 -9.82 8.86 1.04
C THR A 97 -10.42 8.09 -0.13
N GLN A 98 -11.72 8.21 -0.29
CA GLN A 98 -12.48 7.53 -1.33
C GLN A 98 -13.10 8.56 -2.29
N LEU A 99 -13.18 8.21 -3.57
CA LEU A 99 -13.83 9.00 -4.60
C LEU A 99 -14.53 8.08 -5.60
N GLN A 100 -15.69 8.48 -6.07
CA GLN A 100 -16.39 7.73 -7.10
C GLN A 100 -15.81 8.03 -8.49
N ALA A 101 -15.61 7.00 -9.29
CA ALA A 101 -15.40 7.09 -10.73
C ALA A 101 -16.65 6.59 -11.46
N MET A 102 -17.05 7.31 -12.50
CA MET A 102 -18.18 6.95 -13.37
C MET A 102 -17.67 6.76 -14.79
N LEU A 103 -17.92 5.58 -15.37
CA LEU A 103 -17.52 5.25 -16.73
C LEU A 103 -18.81 5.07 -17.56
N SER A 104 -19.09 6.01 -18.42
CA SER A 104 -20.27 6.02 -19.29
C SER A 104 -19.89 5.58 -20.69
N LEU A 105 -20.73 4.75 -21.33
CA LEU A 105 -20.55 4.34 -22.73
C LEU A 105 -20.37 5.55 -23.67
N LYS A 106 -21.06 6.66 -23.39
CA LYS A 106 -20.99 7.88 -24.18
C LYS A 106 -19.60 8.56 -24.10
N GLU A 107 -18.97 8.51 -22.94
CA GLU A 107 -17.71 9.23 -22.67
C GLU A 107 -16.48 8.39 -23.00
N VAL A 108 -16.44 7.13 -22.56
CA VAL A 108 -15.26 6.25 -22.74
C VAL A 108 -15.31 5.41 -24.02
N GLY A 109 -16.48 5.27 -24.66
CA GLY A 109 -16.68 4.40 -25.81
C GLY A 109 -16.97 2.94 -25.46
N GLU A 110 -17.35 2.16 -26.48
CA GLU A 110 -17.80 0.77 -26.29
C GLU A 110 -16.66 -0.17 -25.90
N ASP A 111 -15.54 -0.09 -26.60
CA ASP A 111 -14.37 -0.96 -26.39
C ASP A 111 -13.77 -0.75 -24.99
N ALA A 112 -13.57 0.51 -24.58
CA ALA A 112 -13.02 0.84 -23.27
C ALA A 112 -13.96 0.44 -22.12
N LEU A 113 -15.29 0.58 -22.30
CA LEU A 113 -16.26 0.14 -21.31
C LEU A 113 -16.34 -1.40 -21.22
N ALA A 114 -16.21 -2.10 -22.36
CA ALA A 114 -16.16 -3.57 -22.39
C ALA A 114 -14.88 -4.08 -21.70
N ALA A 115 -13.73 -3.48 -22.00
CA ALA A 115 -12.45 -3.79 -21.34
C ALA A 115 -12.51 -3.54 -19.83
N TRP A 116 -13.10 -2.42 -19.40
CA TRP A 116 -13.32 -2.16 -17.97
C TRP A 116 -14.05 -3.32 -17.28
N LYS A 117 -15.15 -3.76 -17.85
CA LYS A 117 -15.98 -4.84 -17.27
C LYS A 117 -15.28 -6.20 -17.29
N ALA A 118 -14.46 -6.45 -18.30
CA ALA A 118 -13.76 -7.72 -18.46
C ALA A 118 -12.53 -7.83 -17.58
N ASP A 119 -11.74 -6.75 -17.47
CA ASP A 119 -10.37 -6.82 -16.99
C ASP A 119 -10.18 -6.24 -15.58
N VAL A 120 -11.06 -5.32 -15.13
CA VAL A 120 -10.93 -4.67 -13.82
C VAL A 120 -11.63 -5.48 -12.73
N ASP A 121 -10.90 -5.74 -11.67
CA ASP A 121 -11.38 -6.42 -10.47
C ASP A 121 -11.21 -5.53 -9.23
N MET A 122 -12.00 -5.79 -8.18
CA MET A 122 -11.77 -5.19 -6.87
C MET A 122 -10.37 -5.53 -6.36
N GLY A 123 -9.63 -4.52 -5.94
CA GLY A 123 -8.25 -4.61 -5.52
C GLY A 123 -7.26 -4.06 -6.54
N ASP A 124 -7.62 -3.95 -7.82
CA ASP A 124 -6.78 -3.35 -8.84
C ASP A 124 -6.56 -1.86 -8.56
N PHE A 125 -5.42 -1.33 -8.98
CA PHE A 125 -5.24 0.11 -9.11
C PHE A 125 -5.50 0.53 -10.55
N VAL A 126 -6.23 1.62 -10.69
CA VAL A 126 -6.56 2.20 -11.99
C VAL A 126 -6.23 3.69 -12.01
N ILE A 127 -5.89 4.17 -13.21
CA ILE A 127 -5.76 5.58 -13.54
C ILE A 127 -7.07 5.99 -14.21
N ILE A 128 -7.69 7.04 -13.74
CA ILE A 128 -8.92 7.60 -14.31
C ILE A 128 -8.66 9.04 -14.70
N THR A 129 -8.80 9.35 -15.97
CA THR A 129 -8.79 10.72 -16.48
C THR A 129 -10.21 11.13 -16.85
N GLY A 130 -10.63 12.29 -16.42
CA GLY A 130 -11.97 12.78 -16.70
C GLY A 130 -12.29 14.09 -16.00
N ARG A 131 -13.53 14.59 -16.18
CA ARG A 131 -13.99 15.82 -15.54
C ARG A 131 -14.61 15.54 -14.18
N VAL A 132 -14.48 16.52 -13.29
CA VAL A 132 -15.09 16.43 -11.95
C VAL A 132 -16.57 16.82 -12.03
N ILE A 133 -17.42 16.00 -11.44
CA ILE A 133 -18.86 16.21 -11.39
C ILE A 133 -19.42 15.83 -10.03
N ALA A 134 -20.58 16.38 -9.69
CA ALA A 134 -21.45 15.80 -8.66
C ALA A 134 -22.54 14.97 -9.34
N SER A 135 -22.66 13.71 -8.97
CA SER A 135 -23.68 12.82 -9.52
C SER A 135 -25.08 13.35 -9.22
N ARG A 136 -26.13 12.85 -9.90
CA ARG A 136 -27.53 13.22 -9.62
C ARG A 136 -27.95 12.98 -8.17
N ARG A 137 -27.21 12.16 -7.42
CA ARG A 137 -27.44 11.88 -6.01
C ARG A 137 -26.53 12.68 -5.07
N GLY A 138 -25.74 13.62 -5.62
CA GLY A 138 -24.82 14.45 -4.87
C GLY A 138 -23.46 13.81 -4.55
N GLU A 139 -23.16 12.61 -5.06
CA GLU A 139 -21.84 12.02 -4.83
C GLU A 139 -20.80 12.63 -5.77
N LEU A 140 -19.74 13.22 -5.20
CA LEU A 140 -18.61 13.76 -5.94
C LEU A 140 -17.91 12.64 -6.71
N SER A 141 -17.71 12.86 -8.01
CA SER A 141 -17.27 11.81 -8.93
C SER A 141 -16.34 12.36 -10.01
N VAL A 142 -15.51 11.50 -10.56
CA VAL A 142 -14.83 11.76 -11.82
C VAL A 142 -15.59 11.03 -12.93
N MET A 143 -16.15 11.78 -13.88
CA MET A 143 -16.72 11.24 -15.10
C MET A 143 -15.57 10.93 -16.05
N ALA A 144 -15.22 9.65 -16.15
CA ALA A 144 -14.09 9.19 -16.93
C ALA A 144 -14.28 9.45 -18.43
N THR A 145 -13.27 10.00 -19.05
CA THR A 145 -13.08 10.02 -20.51
C THR A 145 -12.10 8.94 -20.95
N GLU A 146 -11.19 8.55 -20.03
CA GLU A 146 -10.19 7.52 -20.25
C GLU A 146 -9.89 6.79 -18.95
N TRP A 147 -9.51 5.52 -19.06
CA TRP A 147 -8.97 4.74 -17.95
C TRP A 147 -7.85 3.81 -18.41
N THR A 148 -6.91 3.51 -17.52
CA THR A 148 -5.86 2.53 -17.75
C THR A 148 -5.57 1.74 -16.47
N MET A 149 -5.00 0.54 -16.64
CA MET A 149 -4.54 -0.27 -15.51
C MET A 149 -3.25 0.31 -14.94
N ALA A 150 -3.23 0.62 -13.63
CA ALA A 150 -2.01 1.02 -12.93
C ALA A 150 -1.34 -0.16 -12.21
N SER A 151 -2.13 -1.09 -11.68
CA SER A 151 -1.59 -2.31 -11.08
C SER A 151 -2.66 -3.39 -10.97
N LYS A 152 -2.44 -4.53 -11.61
CA LYS A 152 -3.34 -5.69 -11.56
C LYS A 152 -3.15 -6.48 -10.27
N SER A 153 -4.18 -6.57 -9.44
CA SER A 153 -4.19 -7.36 -8.22
C SER A 153 -4.44 -8.84 -8.53
N LEU A 154 -3.47 -9.69 -8.22
CA LEU A 154 -3.56 -11.14 -8.46
C LEU A 154 -4.25 -11.91 -7.34
N ARG A 155 -4.45 -11.29 -6.17
CA ARG A 155 -5.17 -11.86 -5.04
C ARG A 155 -6.39 -11.02 -4.72
N PRO A 156 -7.57 -11.65 -4.53
CA PRO A 156 -8.73 -10.92 -4.06
C PRO A 156 -8.47 -10.34 -2.67
N LEU A 157 -8.97 -9.14 -2.43
CA LEU A 157 -9.01 -8.60 -1.08
C LEU A 157 -10.21 -9.23 -0.33
N PRO A 158 -10.11 -9.44 0.98
CA PRO A 158 -11.22 -9.92 1.80
C PRO A 158 -12.25 -8.80 1.96
N PHE A 159 -13.15 -8.64 0.98
CA PHE A 159 -14.21 -7.65 1.05
C PHE A 159 -15.39 -8.12 1.89
N ALA A 160 -15.76 -7.28 2.84
CA ALA A 160 -17.08 -6.98 3.38
C ALA A 160 -17.88 -8.06 4.14
N HIS A 161 -17.54 -9.33 4.19
CA HIS A 161 -18.41 -10.33 4.84
C HIS A 161 -17.76 -11.16 5.94
N SER A 162 -16.49 -10.98 6.20
CA SER A 162 -15.84 -11.56 7.37
C SER A 162 -14.80 -10.58 7.93
N ASP A 163 -14.95 -10.22 9.19
CA ASP A 163 -13.88 -9.57 9.91
C ASP A 163 -12.62 -10.43 9.85
N LEU A 164 -11.50 -9.81 9.49
CA LEU A 164 -10.21 -10.47 9.58
C LEU A 164 -9.98 -10.96 11.01
N SER A 165 -9.63 -12.22 11.19
CA SER A 165 -9.23 -12.72 12.50
C SER A 165 -8.00 -11.96 13.00
N GLU A 166 -7.75 -11.95 14.31
CA GLU A 166 -6.60 -11.28 14.89
C GLU A 166 -5.28 -11.81 14.31
N ASP A 167 -5.15 -13.12 14.13
CA ASP A 167 -3.99 -13.74 13.49
C ASP A 167 -3.79 -13.24 12.05
N GLN A 168 -4.85 -13.14 11.26
CA GLN A 168 -4.79 -12.59 9.90
C GLN A 168 -4.38 -11.12 9.89
N ARG A 169 -4.88 -10.29 10.83
CA ARG A 169 -4.51 -8.88 10.95
C ARG A 169 -3.03 -8.70 11.27
N VAL A 170 -2.47 -9.55 12.11
CA VAL A 170 -1.04 -9.50 12.49
C VAL A 170 -0.17 -10.02 11.36
N ARG A 171 -0.49 -11.19 10.78
CA ARG A 171 0.33 -11.81 9.72
C ARG A 171 0.23 -11.10 8.37
N HIS A 172 -0.94 -10.57 8.04
CA HIS A 172 -1.20 -9.85 6.79
C HIS A 172 -1.50 -8.37 7.06
N ARG A 173 -0.61 -7.72 7.80
CA ARG A 173 -0.78 -6.31 8.22
C ARG A 173 -1.11 -5.37 7.07
N TYR A 174 -0.52 -5.59 5.90
CA TYR A 174 -0.82 -4.82 4.69
C TYR A 174 -2.29 -4.94 4.26
N THR A 175 -2.91 -6.10 4.39
CA THR A 175 -4.34 -6.29 4.10
C THR A 175 -5.21 -5.56 5.14
N ASP A 176 -4.86 -5.66 6.42
CA ASP A 176 -5.54 -4.95 7.50
C ASP A 176 -5.52 -3.42 7.28
N LEU A 177 -4.37 -2.88 6.83
CA LEU A 177 -4.24 -1.45 6.50
C LEU A 177 -5.07 -1.03 5.28
N ILE A 178 -5.30 -1.92 4.31
CA ILE A 178 -6.17 -1.63 3.16
C ILE A 178 -7.64 -1.62 3.58
N MET A 179 -8.03 -2.59 4.41
CA MET A 179 -9.44 -2.88 4.68
C MET A 179 -10.03 -2.07 5.83
N ARG A 180 -9.21 -1.72 6.83
CA ARG A 180 -9.71 -1.15 8.09
C ARG A 180 -9.16 0.26 8.34
N PRO A 181 -10.04 1.29 8.37
CA PRO A 181 -9.64 2.66 8.72
C PRO A 181 -8.90 2.74 10.06
N GLU A 182 -9.40 2.07 11.10
CA GLU A 182 -8.82 2.08 12.44
C GLU A 182 -7.38 1.53 12.46
N ALA A 183 -7.08 0.54 11.61
CA ALA A 183 -5.73 -0.01 11.50
C ALA A 183 -4.74 1.03 10.92
N ARG A 184 -5.19 1.81 9.92
CA ARG A 184 -4.42 2.93 9.36
C ARG A 184 -4.23 4.05 10.38
N ASP A 185 -5.30 4.46 11.04
CA ASP A 185 -5.28 5.53 12.03
C ASP A 185 -4.33 5.19 13.18
N ASN A 186 -4.37 3.96 13.67
CA ASN A 186 -3.45 3.47 14.70
C ASN A 186 -1.99 3.47 14.22
N ALA A 187 -1.74 3.04 12.97
CA ALA A 187 -0.39 3.04 12.40
C ALA A 187 0.14 4.48 12.25
N ILE A 188 -0.67 5.39 11.70
CA ILE A 188 -0.33 6.81 11.52
C ILE A 188 -0.12 7.49 12.88
N THR A 189 -1.00 7.21 13.84
CA THR A 189 -0.88 7.76 15.21
C THR A 189 0.42 7.31 15.85
N ARG A 190 0.79 6.04 15.75
CA ARG A 190 2.08 5.53 16.25
C ARG A 190 3.26 6.26 15.61
N ILE A 191 3.23 6.45 14.29
CA ILE A 191 4.29 7.19 13.56
C ILE A 191 4.41 8.62 14.09
N LYS A 192 3.27 9.31 14.26
CA LYS A 192 3.23 10.68 14.79
C LYS A 192 3.80 10.75 16.20
N VAL A 193 3.41 9.82 17.09
CA VAL A 193 3.91 9.77 18.48
C VAL A 193 5.42 9.58 18.49
N ILE A 194 5.97 8.63 17.72
CA ILE A 194 7.42 8.41 17.67
C ILE A 194 8.15 9.65 17.17
N ARG A 195 7.62 10.30 16.12
CA ARG A 195 8.18 11.55 15.59
C ARG A 195 8.20 12.67 16.63
N GLU A 196 7.10 12.86 17.36
CA GLU A 196 7.03 13.88 18.41
C GLU A 196 7.96 13.58 19.59
N LEU A 197 8.16 12.31 19.94
CA LEU A 197 9.17 11.93 20.94
C LEU A 197 10.59 12.34 20.48
N ARG A 198 10.95 12.08 19.22
CA ARG A 198 12.24 12.52 18.65
C ARG A 198 12.38 14.03 18.71
N HIS A 199 11.42 14.78 18.17
CA HIS A 199 11.43 16.24 18.24
C HIS A 199 11.50 16.78 19.69
N ALA A 200 10.83 16.10 20.64
CA ALA A 200 10.87 16.52 22.03
C ALA A 200 12.27 16.34 22.65
N LEU A 201 13.01 15.30 22.25
CA LEU A 201 14.39 15.08 22.69
C LEU A 201 15.36 16.05 22.00
N GLU A 202 15.23 16.25 20.69
CA GLU A 202 16.02 17.22 19.91
C GLU A 202 15.87 18.64 20.47
N ARG A 203 14.66 19.10 20.75
CA ARG A 203 14.40 20.40 21.40
C ARG A 203 15.06 20.57 22.78
N ARG A 204 15.35 19.46 23.45
CA ARG A 204 16.09 19.44 24.73
C ARG A 204 17.61 19.33 24.55
N GLY A 205 18.08 19.37 23.30
CA GLY A 205 19.49 19.30 22.93
C GLY A 205 20.07 17.88 22.93
N PHE A 206 19.22 16.85 22.87
CA PHE A 206 19.69 15.49 22.64
C PHE A 206 20.00 15.27 21.15
N LEU A 207 21.03 14.50 20.88
CA LEU A 207 21.42 14.06 19.53
C LEU A 207 20.93 12.63 19.31
N GLU A 208 20.21 12.39 18.23
CA GLU A 208 19.87 11.03 17.80
C GLU A 208 21.12 10.38 17.18
N VAL A 209 21.49 9.21 17.67
CA VAL A 209 22.66 8.47 17.18
C VAL A 209 22.30 7.07 16.76
N GLU A 210 22.90 6.61 15.67
CA GLU A 210 22.80 5.22 15.24
C GLU A 210 23.94 4.41 15.86
N THR A 211 23.59 3.39 16.65
CA THR A 211 24.54 2.48 17.28
C THR A 211 24.52 1.12 16.60
N PRO A 212 25.66 0.38 16.58
CA PRO A 212 25.70 -0.96 16.00
C PRO A 212 24.64 -1.89 16.56
N MET A 213 23.94 -2.59 15.67
CA MET A 213 22.98 -3.62 16.06
C MET A 213 23.67 -4.93 16.43
N LEU A 214 24.73 -5.30 15.68
CA LEU A 214 25.55 -6.46 15.94
C LEU A 214 26.74 -6.05 16.82
N GLN A 215 27.00 -6.83 17.85
CA GLN A 215 28.01 -6.54 18.88
C GLN A 215 28.82 -7.81 19.17
N THR A 216 30.12 -7.65 19.41
CA THR A 216 30.98 -8.75 19.88
C THR A 216 30.81 -9.02 21.38
N LEU A 217 30.33 -8.02 22.13
CA LEU A 217 30.02 -8.13 23.55
C LEU A 217 28.62 -7.58 23.78
N HIS A 218 27.72 -8.42 24.28
CA HIS A 218 26.39 -8.02 24.69
C HIS A 218 26.39 -7.46 26.12
N GLY A 219 25.49 -6.50 26.39
CA GLY A 219 25.37 -5.90 27.71
C GLY A 219 24.33 -4.78 27.73
N GLY A 220 24.23 -4.09 28.88
CA GLY A 220 23.28 -2.99 29.08
C GLY A 220 21.90 -3.40 29.61
N ALA A 221 21.57 -4.70 29.60
CA ALA A 221 20.34 -5.23 30.19
C ALA A 221 20.52 -6.71 30.56
N ALA A 222 19.69 -7.20 31.48
CA ALA A 222 19.66 -8.60 31.89
C ALA A 222 18.72 -9.41 31.00
N ALA A 223 19.15 -9.66 29.75
CA ALA A 223 18.39 -10.44 28.76
C ALA A 223 19.31 -11.38 27.99
N ARG A 224 18.75 -12.47 27.46
CA ARG A 224 19.48 -13.38 26.60
C ARG A 224 19.44 -12.81 25.16
N PRO A 225 20.62 -12.54 24.53
CA PRO A 225 20.68 -12.02 23.17
C PRO A 225 20.35 -13.09 22.13
N PHE A 226 19.96 -12.66 20.94
CA PHE A 226 20.06 -13.48 19.74
C PHE A 226 21.52 -13.56 19.29
N VAL A 227 21.98 -14.75 18.91
CA VAL A 227 23.34 -15.00 18.43
C VAL A 227 23.30 -15.24 16.92
N THR A 228 24.24 -14.66 16.22
CA THR A 228 24.48 -14.92 14.80
C THR A 228 25.99 -15.08 14.57
N HIS A 229 26.39 -15.53 13.36
CA HIS A 229 27.79 -15.74 13.01
C HIS A 229 28.15 -14.95 11.76
N SER A 230 29.31 -14.28 11.78
CA SER A 230 29.88 -13.63 10.61
C SER A 230 30.81 -14.58 9.89
N ASN A 231 30.39 -15.14 8.76
CA ASN A 231 31.21 -16.07 7.97
C ASN A 231 32.50 -15.41 7.43
N ALA A 232 32.45 -14.10 7.16
CA ALA A 232 33.62 -13.38 6.64
C ALA A 232 34.72 -13.15 7.69
N LEU A 233 34.33 -13.07 8.97
CA LEU A 233 35.24 -12.80 10.08
C LEU A 233 35.45 -14.02 10.99
N ASP A 234 34.75 -15.12 10.73
CA ASP A 234 34.69 -16.33 11.55
C ASP A 234 34.46 -15.97 13.05
N LEU A 235 33.44 -15.16 13.30
CA LEU A 235 33.17 -14.56 14.60
C LEU A 235 31.71 -14.61 14.98
N ASP A 236 31.41 -15.03 16.19
CA ASP A 236 30.06 -14.92 16.76
C ASP A 236 29.73 -13.49 17.15
N LEU A 237 28.55 -13.07 16.72
CA LEU A 237 28.00 -11.74 16.98
C LEU A 237 26.65 -11.86 17.71
N TYR A 238 26.37 -10.87 18.51
CA TYR A 238 25.13 -10.77 19.28
C TYR A 238 24.28 -9.61 18.77
N LEU A 239 22.99 -9.84 18.53
CA LEU A 239 22.07 -8.73 18.38
C LEU A 239 21.97 -8.00 19.73
N ARG A 240 22.08 -6.68 19.69
CA ARG A 240 22.03 -5.87 20.93
C ARG A 240 20.72 -6.10 21.68
N ILE A 241 20.81 -6.23 23.00
CA ILE A 241 19.68 -6.23 23.91
C ILE A 241 19.31 -4.81 24.40
N ALA A 242 20.29 -3.91 24.39
CA ALA A 242 20.15 -2.48 24.64
C ALA A 242 21.26 -1.69 23.92
N PRO A 243 21.01 -0.44 23.48
CA PRO A 243 22.04 0.42 22.88
C PRO A 243 23.00 1.03 23.91
N GLU A 244 22.82 0.78 25.20
CA GLU A 244 23.42 1.48 26.34
C GLU A 244 24.94 1.59 26.26
N LEU A 245 25.65 0.50 25.96
CA LEU A 245 27.12 0.50 25.95
C LEU A 245 27.69 1.45 24.88
N TYR A 246 27.05 1.55 23.73
CA TYR A 246 27.48 2.45 22.66
C TYR A 246 27.04 3.88 22.91
N LEU A 247 25.87 4.11 23.51
CA LEU A 247 25.47 5.45 23.98
C LEU A 247 26.46 5.98 25.02
N LYS A 248 26.91 5.16 25.97
CA LYS A 248 27.98 5.53 26.93
C LYS A 248 29.29 5.89 26.23
N ARG A 249 29.67 5.18 25.17
CA ARG A 249 30.86 5.52 24.38
C ARG A 249 30.71 6.87 23.67
N CYS A 250 29.53 7.21 23.16
CA CYS A 250 29.25 8.53 22.60
C CYS A 250 29.42 9.62 23.66
N VAL A 251 28.94 9.40 24.90
CA VAL A 251 29.11 10.34 26.02
C VAL A 251 30.59 10.49 26.39
N VAL A 252 31.36 9.39 26.47
CA VAL A 252 32.80 9.45 26.68
C VAL A 252 33.51 10.20 25.55
N GLY A 253 33.01 10.09 24.32
CA GLY A 253 33.51 10.81 23.15
C GLY A 253 33.16 12.31 23.11
N GLY A 254 32.43 12.80 24.13
CA GLY A 254 32.11 14.24 24.26
C GLY A 254 30.68 14.63 23.84
N MET A 255 29.82 13.68 23.50
CA MET A 255 28.40 13.96 23.25
C MET A 255 27.63 13.97 24.57
N GLU A 256 27.29 15.15 25.09
CA GLU A 256 26.69 15.29 26.43
C GLU A 256 25.30 14.66 26.56
N LYS A 257 24.51 14.69 25.47
CA LYS A 257 23.12 14.20 25.45
C LYS A 257 22.88 13.42 24.17
N VAL A 258 22.61 12.13 24.31
CA VAL A 258 22.35 11.23 23.17
C VAL A 258 21.13 10.34 23.44
N PHE A 259 20.45 9.90 22.38
CA PHE A 259 19.37 8.93 22.47
C PHE A 259 19.36 8.03 21.25
#